data_1cacd4b0e8265430f40eaf44014927b8
#
_entry.id   1cacd4b0e8265430f40eaf44014927b8
#
_cell.length_a   1.000
_cell.length_b   1.000
_cell.length_c   1.000
_cell.angle_alpha   90.00
_cell.angle_beta   90.00
_cell.angle_gamma   90.00
#
_symmetry.space_group_name_H-M   'P 1'
#
loop_
_entity.id
_entity.type
_entity.pdbx_description
1 polymer ?
#
loop_
_entity_poly.entity_id
_entity_poly.type
_entity_poly.pdbx_seq_one_letter_code
_entity_poly.pdbx_strand_id
1 'polypeptide(L)'
;MIDEAQHLSKMASGRRLLDQLDVVKSIANQTRIVHVLFGTYDLLSFRNLNGQLSRRSLDVHFPRYRAESASERQVFVNVLGSFAHHMPLPEQPDLAGQWEFLYERSIGCVGILKQWLTRTLHSVLRRGGNTIGRKDLEAQALSVLQCEKILSETAEGESRAAEPAEARGALQVRLGLRTGAVNNIGNVSKPAIPRKTRRPGMRRPQRDRIGVAVNACEL
;
A
#
# COMPACT_ATOMS: atom_id res chain seq x y z
N MET A 1 14.73 2.17 9.03
CA MET A 1 13.34 2.60 8.82
C MET A 1 13.36 3.91 8.05
N ILE A 2 12.59 4.00 6.98
CA ILE A 2 12.44 5.20 6.14
C ILE A 2 10.97 5.57 6.16
N ASP A 3 10.66 6.71 6.76
CA ASP A 3 9.29 7.25 6.84
C ASP A 3 9.03 8.17 5.65
N GLU A 4 7.75 8.39 5.32
CA GLU A 4 7.31 9.21 4.18
C GLU A 4 7.98 8.82 2.86
N ALA A 5 8.25 7.52 2.66
CA ALA A 5 9.04 7.01 1.54
C ALA A 5 8.40 7.29 0.16
N GLN A 6 7.10 7.65 0.09
CA GLN A 6 6.47 8.10 -1.16
C GLN A 6 7.13 9.37 -1.72
N HIS A 7 7.85 10.16 -0.90
CA HIS A 7 8.59 11.31 -1.42
C HIS A 7 9.70 10.92 -2.38
N LEU A 8 10.21 9.68 -2.30
CA LEU A 8 11.16 9.17 -3.29
C LEU A 8 10.55 9.16 -4.70
N SER A 9 9.24 8.86 -4.83
CA SER A 9 8.55 8.88 -6.13
C SER A 9 8.34 10.30 -6.66
N LYS A 10 8.18 11.29 -5.77
CA LYS A 10 7.98 12.70 -6.13
C LYS A 10 9.26 13.41 -6.55
N MET A 11 10.38 13.00 -5.97
CA MET A 11 11.71 13.58 -6.29
C MET A 11 12.31 13.03 -7.57
N ALA A 12 11.90 11.84 -7.98
CA ALA A 12 12.45 11.17 -9.13
C ALA A 12 11.37 10.36 -9.86
N SER A 13 11.26 10.52 -11.17
CA SER A 13 10.36 9.73 -12.01
C SER A 13 11.14 8.74 -12.89
N GLY A 14 10.52 7.60 -13.18
CA GLY A 14 11.04 6.62 -14.12
C GLY A 14 12.39 6.02 -13.69
N ARG A 15 13.42 6.19 -14.52
CA ARG A 15 14.73 5.57 -14.34
C ARG A 15 15.43 5.99 -13.04
N ARG A 16 15.30 7.26 -12.66
CA ARG A 16 15.92 7.77 -11.42
C ARG A 16 15.33 7.17 -10.16
N LEU A 17 14.03 6.86 -10.17
CA LEU A 17 13.39 6.18 -9.04
C LEU A 17 13.91 4.75 -8.88
N LEU A 18 14.09 4.01 -9.99
CA LEU A 18 14.70 2.69 -9.98
C LEU A 18 16.12 2.74 -9.42
N ASP A 19 16.92 3.72 -9.82
CA ASP A 19 18.30 3.89 -9.34
C ASP A 19 18.33 4.13 -7.81
N GLN A 20 17.41 4.94 -7.28
CA GLN A 20 17.29 5.18 -5.83
C GLN A 20 16.90 3.91 -5.05
N LEU A 21 15.94 3.15 -5.56
CA LEU A 21 15.54 1.89 -4.94
C LEU A 21 16.65 0.82 -5.05
N ASP A 22 17.43 0.83 -6.12
CA ASP A 22 18.60 -0.03 -6.26
C ASP A 22 19.72 0.35 -5.26
N VAL A 23 19.87 1.63 -4.90
CA VAL A 23 20.75 2.06 -3.81
C VAL A 23 20.29 1.50 -2.48
N VAL A 24 18.99 1.63 -2.13
CA VAL A 24 18.41 1.06 -0.90
C VAL A 24 18.65 -0.46 -0.85
N LYS A 25 18.44 -1.15 -1.97
CA LYS A 25 18.71 -2.59 -2.10
C LYS A 25 20.19 -2.93 -1.91
N SER A 26 21.10 -2.13 -2.48
CA SER A 26 22.55 -2.30 -2.31
C SER A 26 22.97 -2.14 -0.86
N ILE A 27 22.47 -1.12 -0.17
CA ILE A 27 22.70 -0.91 1.25
C ILE A 27 22.17 -2.09 2.07
N ALA A 28 20.97 -2.57 1.80
CA ALA A 28 20.40 -3.72 2.47
C ALA A 28 21.26 -5.00 2.30
N ASN A 29 21.79 -5.22 1.10
CA ASN A 29 22.66 -6.36 0.81
C ASN A 29 24.02 -6.26 1.53
N GLN A 30 24.61 -5.05 1.57
CA GLN A 30 25.92 -4.82 2.21
C GLN A 30 25.83 -4.89 3.72
N THR A 31 24.80 -4.27 4.30
CA THR A 31 24.62 -4.19 5.75
C THR A 31 23.92 -5.40 6.33
N ARG A 32 23.22 -6.18 5.50
CA ARG A 32 22.32 -7.27 5.91
C ARG A 32 21.19 -6.81 6.84
N ILE A 33 20.83 -5.54 6.77
CA ILE A 33 19.77 -4.93 7.57
C ILE A 33 18.49 -4.87 6.73
N VAL A 34 17.36 -5.27 7.33
CA VAL A 34 16.05 -5.11 6.72
C VAL A 34 15.67 -3.63 6.68
N HIS A 35 15.31 -3.16 5.49
CA HIS A 35 14.80 -1.81 5.31
C HIS A 35 13.27 -1.85 5.29
N VAL A 36 12.65 -1.03 6.14
CA VAL A 36 11.20 -0.89 6.20
C VAL A 36 10.86 0.52 5.70
N LEU A 37 10.04 0.57 4.64
CA LEU A 37 9.55 1.81 4.04
C LEU A 37 8.11 2.04 4.54
N PHE A 38 7.85 3.21 5.10
CA PHE A 38 6.52 3.63 5.51
C PHE A 38 6.04 4.77 4.62
N GLY A 39 4.76 4.85 4.37
CA GLY A 39 4.17 5.94 3.61
C GLY A 39 2.73 5.65 3.19
N THR A 40 2.22 6.52 2.34
CA THR A 40 0.87 6.43 1.79
C THR A 40 0.76 5.35 0.70
N TYR A 41 -0.43 5.16 0.15
CA TYR A 41 -0.68 4.24 -0.98
C TYR A 41 0.14 4.55 -2.24
N ASP A 42 0.79 5.71 -2.32
CA ASP A 42 1.73 6.02 -3.40
C ASP A 42 2.93 5.06 -3.44
N LEU A 43 3.26 4.42 -2.31
CA LEU A 43 4.26 3.35 -2.25
C LEU A 43 3.92 2.14 -3.13
N LEU A 44 2.65 1.91 -3.45
CA LEU A 44 2.24 0.85 -4.37
C LEU A 44 2.85 1.03 -5.77
N SER A 45 3.21 2.26 -6.14
CA SER A 45 3.94 2.51 -7.38
C SER A 45 5.31 1.84 -7.42
N PHE A 46 5.95 1.57 -6.28
CA PHE A 46 7.25 0.89 -6.19
C PHE A 46 7.13 -0.61 -6.45
N ARG A 47 5.99 -1.21 -6.13
CA ARG A 47 5.71 -2.64 -6.22
C ARG A 47 5.98 -3.21 -7.61
N ASN A 48 5.59 -2.48 -8.65
CA ASN A 48 5.60 -2.95 -10.03
C ASN A 48 6.73 -2.36 -10.89
N LEU A 49 7.70 -1.67 -10.29
CA LEU A 49 8.78 -1.04 -11.05
C LEU A 49 9.70 -2.05 -11.72
N ASN A 50 10.04 -3.12 -11.04
CA ASN A 50 10.74 -4.26 -11.63
C ASN A 50 10.53 -5.55 -10.84
N GLY A 51 10.68 -6.71 -11.51
CA GLY A 51 10.50 -8.02 -10.89
C GLY A 51 11.52 -8.36 -9.80
N GLN A 52 12.65 -7.67 -9.73
CA GLN A 52 13.64 -7.88 -8.66
C GLN A 52 13.19 -7.27 -7.34
N LEU A 53 12.55 -6.10 -7.39
CA LEU A 53 11.95 -5.46 -6.22
C LEU A 53 10.74 -6.27 -5.75
N SER A 54 9.84 -6.63 -6.68
CA SER A 54 8.62 -7.38 -6.36
C SER A 54 8.89 -8.69 -5.62
N ARG A 55 9.94 -9.43 -5.98
CA ARG A 55 10.27 -10.71 -5.30
C ARG A 55 10.98 -10.56 -3.95
N ARG A 56 11.48 -9.36 -3.61
CA ARG A 56 12.27 -9.10 -2.39
C ARG A 56 11.55 -8.24 -1.37
N SER A 57 10.48 -7.57 -1.78
CA SER A 57 9.64 -6.77 -0.90
C SER A 57 8.45 -7.58 -0.40
N LEU A 58 8.08 -7.33 0.83
CA LEU A 58 6.84 -7.78 1.42
C LEU A 58 5.99 -6.55 1.70
N ASP A 59 4.80 -6.51 1.13
CA ASP A 59 3.86 -5.42 1.38
C ASP A 59 3.06 -5.72 2.64
N VAL A 60 3.06 -4.78 3.58
CA VAL A 60 2.24 -4.82 4.79
C VAL A 60 1.24 -3.69 4.71
N HIS A 61 -0.03 -4.04 4.59
CA HIS A 61 -1.12 -3.08 4.50
C HIS A 61 -1.74 -2.87 5.87
N PHE A 62 -1.88 -1.61 6.28
CA PHE A 62 -2.61 -1.19 7.47
C PHE A 62 -3.92 -0.51 7.06
N PRO A 63 -5.01 -1.28 6.87
CA PRO A 63 -6.29 -0.71 6.48
C PRO A 63 -6.90 0.10 7.62
N ARG A 64 -7.78 1.04 7.27
CA ARG A 64 -8.67 1.66 8.25
C ARG A 64 -9.66 0.64 8.80
N TYR A 65 -10.17 0.87 10.00
CA TYR A 65 -11.29 0.08 10.52
C TYR A 65 -12.56 0.33 9.73
N ARG A 66 -13.35 -0.72 9.50
CA ARG A 66 -14.59 -0.66 8.74
C ARG A 66 -15.79 -0.81 9.65
N ALA A 67 -16.73 0.16 9.60
CA ALA A 67 -17.93 0.13 10.42
C ALA A 67 -18.91 -0.98 10.04
N GLU A 68 -18.85 -1.47 8.79
CA GLU A 68 -19.70 -2.58 8.31
C GLU A 68 -19.37 -3.91 9.03
N SER A 69 -18.12 -4.08 9.44
CA SER A 69 -17.64 -5.25 10.17
C SER A 69 -17.85 -5.08 11.68
N ALA A 70 -18.73 -5.92 12.28
CA ALA A 70 -18.98 -5.89 13.72
C ALA A 70 -17.71 -6.13 14.54
N SER A 71 -16.82 -7.02 14.08
CA SER A 71 -15.55 -7.30 14.74
C SER A 71 -14.61 -6.09 14.70
N GLU A 72 -14.49 -5.41 13.57
CA GLU A 72 -13.65 -4.22 13.44
C GLU A 72 -14.19 -3.03 14.22
N ARG A 73 -15.52 -2.86 14.28
CA ARG A 73 -16.15 -1.86 15.17
C ARG A 73 -15.76 -2.09 16.63
N GLN A 74 -15.85 -3.35 17.08
CA GLN A 74 -15.47 -3.67 18.46
C GLN A 74 -14.00 -3.36 18.74
N VAL A 75 -13.11 -3.68 17.80
CA VAL A 75 -11.69 -3.35 17.94
C VAL A 75 -11.49 -1.83 17.97
N PHE A 76 -12.20 -1.07 17.11
CA PHE A 76 -12.14 0.39 17.13
C PHE A 76 -12.59 0.97 18.46
N VAL A 77 -13.70 0.48 19.05
CA VAL A 77 -14.17 0.87 20.38
C VAL A 77 -13.13 0.54 21.46
N ASN A 78 -12.48 -0.61 21.36
CA ASN A 78 -11.40 -0.97 22.29
C ASN A 78 -10.19 -0.02 22.17
N VAL A 79 -9.87 0.44 20.95
CA VAL A 79 -8.84 1.46 20.73
C VAL A 79 -9.24 2.79 21.38
N LEU A 80 -10.50 3.21 21.30
CA LEU A 80 -11.01 4.39 21.99
C LEU A 80 -10.86 4.27 23.51
N GLY A 81 -11.21 3.11 24.07
CA GLY A 81 -11.00 2.81 25.49
C GLY A 81 -9.53 2.89 25.90
N SER A 82 -8.63 2.37 25.06
CA SER A 82 -7.20 2.49 25.30
C SER A 82 -6.72 3.94 25.30
N PHE A 83 -7.17 4.76 24.36
CA PHE A 83 -6.83 6.19 24.36
C PHE A 83 -7.37 6.89 25.60
N ALA A 84 -8.63 6.65 25.97
CA ALA A 84 -9.22 7.26 27.16
C ALA A 84 -8.44 6.91 28.44
N HIS A 85 -8.02 5.66 28.58
CA HIS A 85 -7.25 5.18 29.73
C HIS A 85 -5.85 5.84 29.86
N HIS A 86 -5.22 6.15 28.72
CA HIS A 86 -3.88 6.75 28.73
C HIS A 86 -3.86 8.28 28.72
N MET A 87 -5.04 8.92 28.76
CA MET A 87 -5.10 10.39 28.85
C MET A 87 -4.80 10.86 30.27
N PRO A 88 -3.89 11.84 30.45
CA PRO A 88 -3.55 12.38 31.76
C PRO A 88 -4.61 13.41 32.20
N LEU A 89 -5.83 12.96 32.39
CA LEU A 89 -6.96 13.77 32.84
C LEU A 89 -7.47 13.29 34.21
N PRO A 90 -7.94 14.17 35.10
CA PRO A 90 -8.52 13.77 36.38
C PRO A 90 -9.74 12.87 36.23
N GLU A 91 -10.55 13.08 35.19
CA GLU A 91 -11.74 12.30 34.89
C GLU A 91 -11.58 11.64 33.50
N GLN A 92 -11.73 10.34 33.44
CA GLN A 92 -11.63 9.60 32.19
C GLN A 92 -12.75 9.98 31.22
N PRO A 93 -12.44 10.39 29.96
CA PRO A 93 -13.47 10.76 29.01
C PRO A 93 -14.20 9.52 28.47
N ASP A 94 -15.52 9.65 28.27
CA ASP A 94 -16.32 8.62 27.59
C ASP A 94 -16.17 8.73 26.07
N LEU A 95 -15.06 8.20 25.55
CA LEU A 95 -14.84 8.12 24.10
C LEU A 95 -15.61 6.95 23.47
N ALA A 96 -15.80 5.88 24.23
CA ALA A 96 -16.51 4.69 23.73
C ALA A 96 -17.98 4.99 23.47
N GLY A 97 -18.66 5.75 24.34
CA GLY A 97 -20.04 6.19 24.12
C GLY A 97 -20.22 7.13 22.92
N GLN A 98 -19.13 7.74 22.44
CA GLN A 98 -19.12 8.64 21.29
C GLN A 98 -18.49 8.02 20.04
N TRP A 99 -18.40 6.69 19.97
CA TRP A 99 -17.65 5.98 18.94
C TRP A 99 -18.10 6.31 17.51
N GLU A 100 -19.40 6.49 17.25
CA GLU A 100 -19.92 6.79 15.91
C GLU A 100 -19.38 8.13 15.39
N PHE A 101 -19.41 9.15 16.22
CA PHE A 101 -18.86 10.46 15.85
C PHE A 101 -17.33 10.43 15.67
N LEU A 102 -16.64 9.72 16.55
CA LEU A 102 -15.20 9.57 16.45
C LEU A 102 -14.82 8.78 15.22
N TYR A 103 -15.61 7.76 14.86
CA TYR A 103 -15.45 7.01 13.64
C TYR A 103 -15.71 7.88 12.40
N GLU A 104 -16.86 8.59 12.36
CA GLU A 104 -17.22 9.48 11.25
C GLU A 104 -16.11 10.46 10.91
N ARG A 105 -15.57 11.13 11.93
CA ARG A 105 -14.57 12.20 11.73
C ARG A 105 -13.14 11.72 11.60
N SER A 106 -12.84 10.49 11.99
CA SER A 106 -11.55 9.82 11.77
C SER A 106 -11.55 8.88 10.56
N ILE A 107 -12.73 8.59 10.00
CA ILE A 107 -12.93 7.65 8.87
C ILE A 107 -12.42 6.23 9.23
N GLY A 108 -12.40 5.89 10.52
CA GLY A 108 -11.79 4.66 11.00
C GLY A 108 -10.27 4.62 10.95
N CYS A 109 -9.59 5.74 10.66
CA CYS A 109 -8.13 5.84 10.64
C CYS A 109 -7.58 6.20 12.02
N VAL A 110 -6.85 5.29 12.67
CA VAL A 110 -6.27 5.50 14.01
C VAL A 110 -5.30 6.67 14.05
N GLY A 111 -4.54 6.91 12.97
CA GLY A 111 -3.62 8.04 12.88
C GLY A 111 -4.33 9.40 12.97
N ILE A 112 -5.44 9.55 12.23
CA ILE A 112 -6.28 10.75 12.27
C ILE A 112 -6.91 10.91 13.65
N LEU A 113 -7.45 9.83 14.19
CA LEU A 113 -8.04 9.78 15.54
C LEU A 113 -7.04 10.23 16.60
N LYS A 114 -5.84 9.64 16.62
CA LYS A 114 -4.77 10.00 17.55
C LYS A 114 -4.43 11.48 17.47
N GLN A 115 -4.22 11.99 16.27
CA GLN A 115 -3.86 13.40 16.07
C GLN A 115 -4.97 14.35 16.52
N TRP A 116 -6.22 14.01 16.26
CA TRP A 116 -7.37 14.75 16.71
C TRP A 116 -7.49 14.76 18.24
N LEU A 117 -7.46 13.59 18.87
CA LEU A 117 -7.51 13.44 20.32
C LEU A 117 -6.36 14.16 21.03
N THR A 118 -5.15 14.14 20.45
CA THR A 118 -4.00 14.86 20.97
C THR A 118 -4.23 16.37 20.97
N ARG A 119 -4.78 16.93 19.89
CA ARG A 119 -5.12 18.36 19.82
C ARG A 119 -6.21 18.74 20.82
N THR A 120 -7.23 17.89 20.93
CA THR A 120 -8.33 18.09 21.88
C THR A 120 -7.81 18.07 23.31
N LEU A 121 -7.02 17.07 23.67
CA LEU A 121 -6.39 16.96 25.00
C LEU A 121 -5.55 18.19 25.33
N HIS A 122 -4.71 18.62 24.40
CA HIS A 122 -3.90 19.82 24.58
C HIS A 122 -4.75 21.07 24.83
N SER A 123 -5.86 21.22 24.10
CA SER A 123 -6.80 22.35 24.31
C SER A 123 -7.47 22.29 25.68
N VAL A 124 -7.89 21.10 26.13
CA VAL A 124 -8.53 20.89 27.43
C VAL A 124 -7.55 21.18 28.58
N LEU A 125 -6.33 20.65 28.50
CA LEU A 125 -5.30 20.89 29.53
C LEU A 125 -4.93 22.38 29.64
N ARG A 126 -4.84 23.11 28.53
CA ARG A 126 -4.54 24.55 28.54
C ARG A 126 -5.60 25.38 29.25
N ARG A 127 -6.87 24.97 29.24
CA ARG A 127 -7.94 25.68 29.96
C ARG A 127 -8.19 25.15 31.38
N GLY A 128 -7.42 24.16 31.86
CA GLY A 128 -7.60 23.54 33.17
C GLY A 128 -8.83 22.63 33.24
N GLY A 129 -9.29 22.05 32.13
CA GLY A 129 -10.44 21.15 32.13
C GLY A 129 -10.11 19.76 32.70
N ASN A 130 -11.08 19.11 33.32
CA ASN A 130 -10.92 17.82 34.00
C ASN A 130 -11.15 16.62 33.06
N THR A 131 -11.95 16.79 32.01
CA THR A 131 -12.30 15.73 31.04
C THR A 131 -12.53 16.30 29.65
N ILE A 132 -12.63 15.44 28.65
CA ILE A 132 -12.95 15.79 27.27
C ILE A 132 -14.44 15.52 27.01
N GLY A 133 -15.19 16.59 26.75
CA GLY A 133 -16.57 16.51 26.36
C GLY A 133 -16.79 16.55 24.84
N ARG A 134 -18.04 16.34 24.42
CA ARG A 134 -18.45 16.39 23.01
C ARG A 134 -18.07 17.71 22.33
N LYS A 135 -18.29 18.84 22.97
CA LYS A 135 -17.93 20.17 22.44
C LYS A 135 -16.45 20.33 22.17
N ASP A 136 -15.61 19.72 22.99
CA ASP A 136 -14.15 19.76 22.83
C ASP A 136 -13.71 18.97 21.60
N LEU A 137 -14.34 17.82 21.40
CA LEU A 137 -14.12 17.00 20.22
C LEU A 137 -14.56 17.73 18.95
N GLU A 138 -15.75 18.32 18.97
CA GLU A 138 -16.29 19.08 17.83
C GLU A 138 -15.41 20.27 17.43
N ALA A 139 -14.87 20.98 18.39
CA ALA A 139 -14.01 22.14 18.14
C ALA A 139 -12.69 21.79 17.39
N GLN A 140 -12.24 20.55 17.50
CA GLN A 140 -10.98 20.08 16.89
C GLN A 140 -11.20 19.05 15.78
N ALA A 141 -12.45 18.72 15.45
CA ALA A 141 -12.80 17.75 14.42
C ALA A 141 -12.44 18.26 13.02
N LEU A 142 -12.13 17.33 12.14
CA LEU A 142 -12.04 17.62 10.71
C LEU A 142 -13.43 18.02 10.18
N SER A 143 -13.47 18.90 9.21
CA SER A 143 -14.71 19.20 8.48
C SER A 143 -15.18 18.00 7.66
N VAL A 144 -16.49 17.94 7.36
CA VAL A 144 -17.05 16.88 6.51
C VAL A 144 -16.35 16.82 5.16
N LEU A 145 -16.09 17.96 4.54
CA LEU A 145 -15.41 18.02 3.24
C LEU A 145 -13.98 17.44 3.28
N GLN A 146 -13.25 17.68 4.40
CA GLN A 146 -11.94 17.06 4.59
C GLN A 146 -12.05 15.54 4.75
N CYS A 147 -13.06 15.08 5.51
CA CYS A 147 -13.33 13.66 5.69
C CYS A 147 -13.68 12.97 4.36
N GLU A 148 -14.54 13.57 3.54
CA GLU A 148 -14.90 13.05 2.22
C GLU A 148 -13.69 12.97 1.28
N LYS A 149 -12.85 14.00 1.28
CA LYS A 149 -11.61 14.00 0.48
C LYS A 149 -10.67 12.87 0.88
N ILE A 150 -10.41 12.72 2.17
CA ILE A 150 -9.52 11.67 2.69
C ILE A 150 -10.15 10.27 2.43
N LEU A 151 -11.46 10.14 2.61
CA LEU A 151 -12.17 8.88 2.33
C LEU A 151 -12.02 8.46 0.86
N SER A 152 -12.19 9.41 -0.07
CA SER A 152 -12.01 9.16 -1.50
C SER A 152 -10.59 8.68 -1.83
N GLU A 153 -9.57 9.37 -1.32
CA GLU A 153 -8.17 9.00 -1.52
C GLU A 153 -7.84 7.64 -0.90
N THR A 154 -8.38 7.37 0.28
CA THR A 154 -8.19 6.08 0.96
C THR A 154 -8.87 4.94 0.20
N ALA A 155 -10.11 5.13 -0.26
CA ALA A 155 -10.85 4.13 -1.03
C ALA A 155 -10.15 3.81 -2.36
N GLU A 156 -9.62 4.81 -3.06
CA GLU A 156 -8.80 4.60 -4.25
C GLU A 156 -7.53 3.81 -3.93
N GLY A 157 -6.84 4.16 -2.84
CA GLY A 157 -5.66 3.45 -2.38
C GLY A 157 -5.94 2.00 -2.00
N GLU A 158 -7.01 1.73 -1.25
CA GLU A 158 -7.47 0.39 -0.89
C GLU A 158 -7.80 -0.45 -2.14
N SER A 159 -8.47 0.15 -3.13
CA SER A 159 -8.78 -0.50 -4.40
C SER A 159 -7.51 -0.87 -5.18
N ARG A 160 -6.51 0.00 -5.20
CA ARG A 160 -5.20 -0.27 -5.83
C ARG A 160 -4.36 -1.31 -5.09
N ALA A 161 -4.52 -1.41 -3.77
CA ALA A 161 -3.84 -2.41 -2.95
C ALA A 161 -4.46 -3.81 -3.09
N ALA A 162 -5.76 -3.88 -3.38
CA ALA A 162 -6.47 -5.13 -3.58
C ALA A 162 -6.00 -5.85 -4.86
N GLU A 163 -5.87 -7.16 -4.79
CA GLU A 163 -5.61 -7.97 -5.98
C GLU A 163 -6.92 -8.10 -6.79
N PRO A 164 -6.93 -7.73 -8.10
CA PRO A 164 -8.11 -7.91 -8.92
C PRO A 164 -8.52 -9.39 -8.98
N ALA A 165 -9.81 -9.68 -8.79
CA ALA A 165 -10.33 -11.05 -8.78
C ALA A 165 -9.95 -11.86 -10.04
N GLU A 166 -9.84 -11.18 -11.18
CA GLU A 166 -9.51 -11.78 -12.47
C GLU A 166 -8.00 -11.97 -12.68
N ALA A 167 -7.15 -11.30 -11.92
CA ALA A 167 -5.68 -11.32 -12.11
C ALA A 167 -5.11 -12.73 -11.95
N ARG A 168 -5.63 -13.51 -11.00
CA ARG A 168 -5.25 -14.90 -10.77
C ARG A 168 -5.57 -15.78 -11.99
N GLY A 169 -6.77 -15.63 -12.56
CA GLY A 169 -7.20 -16.36 -13.73
C GLY A 169 -6.34 -16.03 -14.95
N ALA A 170 -6.08 -14.74 -15.18
CA ALA A 170 -5.22 -14.28 -16.26
C ALA A 170 -3.78 -14.81 -16.12
N LEU A 171 -3.25 -14.83 -14.90
CA LEU A 171 -1.93 -15.40 -14.64
C LEU A 171 -1.89 -16.91 -14.92
N GLN A 172 -2.90 -17.67 -14.49
CA GLN A 172 -2.99 -19.11 -14.74
C GLN A 172 -3.02 -19.43 -16.25
N VAL A 173 -3.75 -18.63 -17.04
CA VAL A 173 -3.76 -18.78 -18.50
C VAL A 173 -2.38 -18.48 -19.10
N ARG A 174 -1.72 -17.41 -18.67
CA ARG A 174 -0.37 -17.04 -19.14
C ARG A 174 0.70 -18.06 -18.76
N LEU A 175 0.54 -18.75 -17.66
CA LEU A 175 1.41 -19.84 -17.22
C LEU A 175 1.08 -21.19 -17.88
N GLY A 176 0.01 -21.28 -18.69
CA GLY A 176 -0.44 -22.51 -19.31
C GLY A 176 -1.09 -23.51 -18.34
N LEU A 177 -1.45 -23.08 -17.13
CA LEU A 177 -2.09 -23.89 -16.09
C LEU A 177 -3.60 -24.08 -16.33
N ARG A 178 -4.18 -23.20 -17.13
CA ARG A 178 -5.58 -23.28 -17.59
C ARG A 178 -5.65 -23.03 -19.07
N THR A 179 -6.40 -23.84 -19.79
CA THR A 179 -6.83 -23.55 -21.15
C THR A 179 -7.90 -22.43 -21.06
N GLY A 180 -7.47 -21.19 -21.25
CA GLY A 180 -8.40 -20.08 -21.42
C GLY A 180 -9.13 -20.27 -22.73
N ALA A 181 -10.46 -20.17 -22.75
CA ALA A 181 -11.15 -19.80 -23.96
C ALA A 181 -10.53 -18.47 -24.42
N VAL A 182 -9.78 -18.51 -25.51
CA VAL A 182 -9.21 -17.32 -26.14
C VAL A 182 -10.38 -16.55 -26.72
N ASN A 183 -10.99 -15.69 -25.89
CA ASN A 183 -11.79 -14.61 -26.44
C ASN A 183 -10.82 -13.73 -27.23
N ASN A 184 -10.97 -13.76 -28.53
CA ASN A 184 -10.28 -12.97 -29.53
C ASN A 184 -9.97 -11.55 -29.04
N ILE A 185 -8.84 -11.36 -28.38
CA ILE A 185 -8.20 -10.06 -28.36
C ILE A 185 -7.56 -9.97 -29.74
N GLY A 186 -8.14 -9.11 -30.55
CA GLY A 186 -7.88 -8.95 -31.95
C GLY A 186 -6.38 -9.10 -32.28
N ASN A 187 -6.15 -9.79 -33.35
CA ASN A 187 -4.89 -9.91 -34.05
C ASN A 187 -4.18 -8.54 -34.12
N VAL A 188 -3.46 -8.17 -33.06
CA VAL A 188 -2.46 -7.13 -33.19
C VAL A 188 -1.33 -7.78 -33.97
N SER A 189 -1.43 -7.68 -35.28
CA SER A 189 -0.34 -7.98 -36.20
C SER A 189 0.92 -7.36 -35.61
N LYS A 190 1.87 -8.20 -35.20
CA LYS A 190 3.20 -7.73 -34.81
C LYS A 190 3.69 -6.79 -35.88
N PRO A 191 4.04 -5.54 -35.58
CA PRO A 191 4.61 -4.67 -36.58
C PRO A 191 5.84 -5.41 -37.13
N ALA A 192 5.86 -5.63 -38.45
CA ALA A 192 6.98 -6.23 -39.12
C ALA A 192 8.22 -5.39 -38.82
N ILE A 193 9.12 -5.92 -37.98
CA ILE A 193 10.38 -5.27 -37.71
C ILE A 193 11.14 -5.23 -39.04
N PRO A 194 11.44 -4.06 -39.60
CA PRO A 194 12.18 -3.97 -40.85
C PRO A 194 13.51 -4.69 -40.65
N ARG A 195 13.77 -5.68 -41.48
CA ARG A 195 15.05 -6.39 -41.52
C ARG A 195 16.17 -5.38 -41.81
N LYS A 196 16.81 -4.87 -40.74
CA LYS A 196 18.01 -4.06 -40.90
C LYS A 196 19.08 -4.88 -41.58
N THR A 197 19.49 -4.39 -42.75
CA THR A 197 20.63 -4.92 -43.51
C THR A 197 21.84 -5.11 -42.62
N ARG A 198 22.40 -6.32 -42.67
CA ARG A 198 23.55 -6.73 -41.84
C ARG A 198 24.75 -5.82 -42.14
N ARG A 199 25.31 -5.21 -41.11
CA ARG A 199 26.68 -4.67 -41.18
C ARG A 199 27.67 -5.84 -41.03
N PRO A 200 28.74 -5.91 -41.87
CA PRO A 200 29.78 -6.91 -41.71
C PRO A 200 30.42 -6.87 -40.33
N GLY A 201 30.59 -8.01 -39.66
CA GLY A 201 31.24 -8.11 -38.35
C GLY A 201 30.34 -8.34 -37.15
N MET A 202 29.01 -8.33 -37.26
CA MET A 202 28.13 -8.67 -36.14
C MET A 202 27.91 -10.17 -36.01
N ARG A 203 28.48 -10.80 -34.97
CA ARG A 203 28.13 -12.17 -34.55
C ARG A 203 26.80 -12.16 -33.77
N ARG A 204 25.88 -13.07 -34.11
CA ARG A 204 24.76 -13.42 -33.24
C ARG A 204 25.21 -14.54 -32.31
N PRO A 205 25.23 -14.36 -30.98
CA PRO A 205 25.42 -15.49 -30.09
C PRO A 205 24.17 -16.40 -30.21
N GLN A 206 24.33 -17.62 -30.67
CA GLN A 206 23.34 -18.69 -30.52
C GLN A 206 23.56 -19.29 -29.14
N ARG A 207 22.54 -19.24 -28.30
CA ARG A 207 22.53 -20.01 -27.05
C ARG A 207 22.10 -21.43 -27.38
N ASP A 208 22.87 -22.40 -26.91
CA ASP A 208 22.45 -23.81 -26.96
C ASP A 208 21.15 -23.98 -26.17
N ARG A 209 20.24 -24.76 -26.71
CA ARG A 209 18.98 -25.10 -26.04
C ARG A 209 19.31 -26.07 -24.89
N ILE A 210 19.28 -25.58 -23.67
CA ILE A 210 19.37 -26.42 -22.47
C ILE A 210 17.99 -27.09 -22.30
N GLY A 211 17.95 -28.42 -22.24
CA GLY A 211 16.73 -29.19 -21.90
C GLY A 211 16.07 -29.94 -23.07
N VAL A 212 16.79 -30.26 -24.11
CA VAL A 212 16.33 -31.30 -25.04
C VAL A 212 16.49 -32.67 -24.37
N ALA A 213 15.36 -33.30 -24.02
CA ALA A 213 15.36 -34.67 -23.54
C ALA A 213 16.03 -35.57 -24.61
N VAL A 214 17.13 -36.22 -24.21
CA VAL A 214 17.71 -37.30 -25.00
C VAL A 214 16.71 -38.46 -24.95
N ASN A 215 16.03 -38.72 -26.05
CA ASN A 215 15.25 -39.96 -26.20
C ASN A 215 16.19 -41.12 -26.01
N ALA A 216 16.05 -41.83 -24.89
CA ALA A 216 16.62 -43.16 -24.72
C ALA A 216 15.87 -44.10 -25.70
N CYS A 217 16.43 -44.27 -26.87
CA CYS A 217 16.11 -45.39 -27.73
C CYS A 217 17.23 -46.43 -27.60
N GLU A 218 16.79 -47.64 -27.28
CA GLU A 218 17.43 -48.93 -27.56
C GLU A 218 18.70 -49.29 -26.80
N LEU A 219 18.51 -50.12 -25.79
CA LEU A 219 19.15 -51.46 -25.69
C LEU A 219 18.27 -52.36 -24.82
#